data_ed81688e20851f0ea29d1cadbef8b351
#
_entry.id   ed81688e20851f0ea29d1cadbef8b351
#
_cell.length_a   1.000
_cell.length_b   1.000
_cell.length_c   1.000
_cell.angle_alpha   90.00
_cell.angle_beta   90.00
_cell.angle_gamma   90.00
#
_symmetry.space_group_name_H-M   'P 1'
#
loop_
_entity.id
_entity.type
_entity.pdbx_description
1 polymer ?
#
loop_
_entity_poly.entity_id
_entity_poly.type
_entity_poly.pdbx_seq_one_letter_code
_entity_poly.pdbx_strand_id
1 'polypeptide(L)'
;MVTLQETLDALNTRYAVKKFDATKTLSEEQISFLEEALRLTPSSFGFEPWKFVFITDHKVKQKLFEFSPKNSQVIDAPLLIVLCAKDYVGSQDVRDLVERTSKIRQIEVEKLSGFKKGLRNYIWARNLNAWFLGIPEFIFGTKVFRQWETKQVYVALGNLVSVCAHHKIDTAPMEGFNQSAYKIILGDKIEGYRPVALCAVGYHADNDKFASMAKVRRTQEDVIVRM
;
A
#
# COMPACT_ATOMS: atom_id res chain seq x y z
N MET A 1 -13.36 -14.81 18.54
CA MET A 1 -13.01 -15.11 17.13
C MET A 1 -13.97 -14.32 16.24
N VAL A 2 -13.46 -13.64 15.22
CA VAL A 2 -14.31 -12.97 14.24
C VAL A 2 -15.03 -14.04 13.40
N THR A 3 -16.34 -13.91 13.24
CA THR A 3 -17.17 -14.84 12.47
C THR A 3 -17.10 -14.53 10.97
N LEU A 4 -17.53 -15.49 10.12
CA LEU A 4 -17.65 -15.26 8.67
C LEU A 4 -18.64 -14.12 8.37
N GLN A 5 -19.75 -14.07 9.10
CA GLN A 5 -20.77 -13.03 8.91
C GLN A 5 -20.24 -11.65 9.28
N GLU A 6 -19.56 -11.49 10.44
CA GLU A 6 -18.94 -10.22 10.83
C GLU A 6 -17.93 -9.73 9.79
N THR A 7 -17.18 -10.66 9.15
CA THR A 7 -16.27 -10.33 8.06
C THR A 7 -17.02 -9.78 6.85
N LEU A 8 -18.08 -10.46 6.43
CA LEU A 8 -18.88 -10.02 5.28
C LEU A 8 -19.58 -8.68 5.57
N ASP A 9 -20.06 -8.47 6.77
CA ASP A 9 -20.70 -7.23 7.19
C ASP A 9 -19.70 -6.06 7.16
N ALA A 10 -18.48 -6.25 7.66
CA ALA A 10 -17.42 -5.26 7.58
C ALA A 10 -17.06 -4.91 6.13
N LEU A 11 -16.98 -5.91 5.24
CA LEU A 11 -16.72 -5.70 3.83
C LEU A 11 -17.90 -5.03 3.12
N ASN A 12 -19.14 -5.29 3.54
CA ASN A 12 -20.34 -4.67 2.96
C ASN A 12 -20.53 -3.23 3.42
N THR A 13 -20.26 -2.92 4.66
CA THR A 13 -20.45 -1.56 5.21
C THR A 13 -19.38 -0.58 4.75
N ARG A 14 -18.11 -1.02 4.64
CA ARG A 14 -17.02 -0.14 4.23
C ARG A 14 -17.24 0.46 2.84
N TYR A 15 -16.93 1.73 2.70
CA TYR A 15 -16.88 2.45 1.40
C TYR A 15 -15.67 3.38 1.36
N ALA A 16 -15.41 4.04 0.23
CA ALA A 16 -14.38 5.08 0.14
C ALA A 16 -15.00 6.41 0.57
N VAL A 17 -14.71 6.82 1.81
CA VAL A 17 -15.26 8.00 2.46
C VAL A 17 -15.02 9.25 1.62
N LYS A 18 -16.04 10.07 1.48
CA LYS A 18 -15.96 11.33 0.73
C LYS A 18 -15.77 12.54 1.65
N LYS A 19 -16.22 12.44 2.88
CA LYS A 19 -16.10 13.49 3.88
C LYS A 19 -15.77 12.91 5.25
N PHE A 20 -14.60 13.25 5.76
CA PHE A 20 -14.19 12.86 7.12
C PHE A 20 -14.71 13.86 8.15
N ASP A 21 -14.93 13.38 9.37
CA ASP A 21 -15.23 14.20 10.54
C ASP A 21 -13.91 14.69 11.15
N ALA A 22 -13.61 15.97 10.92
CA ALA A 22 -12.39 16.60 11.40
C ALA A 22 -12.30 16.70 12.94
N THR A 23 -13.39 16.46 13.66
CA THR A 23 -13.41 16.47 15.13
C THR A 23 -13.01 15.13 15.73
N LYS A 24 -13.08 14.05 14.96
CA LYS A 24 -12.72 12.68 15.39
C LYS A 24 -11.26 12.39 15.02
N THR A 25 -10.50 11.93 16.00
CA THR A 25 -9.09 11.55 15.82
C THR A 25 -8.91 10.04 15.99
N LEU A 26 -7.78 9.51 15.53
CA LEU A 26 -7.33 8.17 15.86
C LEU A 26 -6.47 8.22 17.12
N SER A 27 -6.60 7.21 17.99
CA SER A 27 -5.70 7.06 19.13
C SER A 27 -4.31 6.58 18.66
N GLU A 28 -3.28 6.84 19.45
CA GLU A 28 -1.92 6.30 19.19
C GLU A 28 -1.90 4.77 19.11
N GLU A 29 -2.75 4.10 19.90
CA GLU A 29 -2.91 2.64 19.84
C GLU A 29 -3.46 2.20 18.48
N GLN A 30 -4.46 2.91 17.95
CA GLN A 30 -5.01 2.62 16.62
C GLN A 30 -3.98 2.88 15.52
N ILE A 31 -3.22 3.96 15.62
CA ILE A 31 -2.16 4.27 14.65
C ILE A 31 -1.09 3.17 14.67
N SER A 32 -0.59 2.80 15.85
CA SER A 32 0.40 1.73 16.01
C SER A 32 -0.12 0.37 15.52
N PHE A 33 -1.39 0.09 15.74
CA PHE A 33 -2.04 -1.11 15.21
C PHE A 33 -2.05 -1.13 13.66
N LEU A 34 -2.35 0.00 13.01
CA LEU A 34 -2.34 0.11 11.55
C LEU A 34 -0.92 0.01 10.97
N GLU A 35 0.08 0.56 11.66
CA GLU A 35 1.49 0.40 11.32
C GLU A 35 1.89 -1.09 11.31
N GLU A 36 1.51 -1.82 12.37
CA GLU A 36 1.81 -3.24 12.49
C GLU A 36 1.03 -4.08 11.46
N ALA A 37 -0.22 -3.77 11.19
CA ALA A 37 -1.03 -4.43 10.17
C ALA A 37 -0.40 -4.28 8.76
N LEU A 38 0.12 -3.10 8.44
CA LEU A 38 0.85 -2.88 7.20
C LEU A 38 2.19 -3.61 7.17
N ARG A 39 2.94 -3.59 8.27
CA ARG A 39 4.21 -4.30 8.41
C ARG A 39 4.06 -5.81 8.21
N LEU A 40 2.97 -6.40 8.71
CA LEU A 40 2.67 -7.84 8.62
C LEU A 40 2.07 -8.26 7.27
N THR A 41 1.85 -7.34 6.35
CA THR A 41 1.32 -7.67 5.03
C THR A 41 2.27 -8.60 4.27
N PRO A 42 1.76 -9.71 3.66
CA PRO A 42 2.59 -10.57 2.84
C PRO A 42 3.00 -9.88 1.53
N SER A 43 4.18 -10.22 1.04
CA SER A 43 4.64 -9.83 -0.28
C SER A 43 5.27 -11.00 -1.02
N SER A 44 5.42 -10.89 -2.34
CA SER A 44 6.06 -11.90 -3.15
C SER A 44 7.49 -12.15 -2.66
N PHE A 45 7.81 -13.39 -2.32
CA PHE A 45 9.07 -13.85 -1.70
C PHE A 45 9.42 -13.17 -0.36
N GLY A 46 8.58 -12.31 0.21
CA GLY A 46 8.88 -11.55 1.42
C GLY A 46 9.84 -10.38 1.19
N PHE A 47 9.91 -9.85 -0.02
CA PHE A 47 10.77 -8.70 -0.33
C PHE A 47 10.31 -7.40 0.32
N GLU A 48 9.00 -7.23 0.55
CA GLU A 48 8.42 -6.03 1.16
C GLU A 48 8.89 -4.74 0.47
N PRO A 49 8.69 -4.60 -0.86
CA PRO A 49 9.26 -3.50 -1.63
C PRO A 49 8.43 -2.21 -1.48
N TRP A 50 8.17 -1.81 -0.25
CA TRP A 50 7.33 -0.67 0.11
C TRP A 50 7.87 0.14 1.26
N LYS A 51 7.36 1.34 1.37
CA LYS A 51 7.48 2.22 2.53
C LYS A 51 6.13 2.93 2.72
N PHE A 52 5.71 3.07 3.97
CA PHE A 52 4.47 3.76 4.32
C PHE A 52 4.81 5.01 5.11
N VAL A 53 4.24 6.15 4.72
CA VAL A 53 4.44 7.41 5.42
C VAL A 53 3.12 7.80 6.08
N PHE A 54 3.08 7.79 7.39
CA PHE A 54 1.96 8.19 8.22
C PHE A 54 2.05 9.70 8.49
N ILE A 55 1.02 10.45 8.15
CA ILE A 55 1.02 11.92 8.22
C ILE A 55 -0.21 12.39 9.00
N THR A 56 0.02 12.87 10.21
CA THR A 56 -0.98 13.54 11.06
C THR A 56 -0.79 15.06 11.07
N ASP A 57 0.41 15.56 10.73
CA ASP A 57 0.72 16.97 10.68
C ASP A 57 -0.11 17.68 9.60
N HIS A 58 -0.98 18.59 10.05
CA HIS A 58 -1.87 19.35 9.19
C HIS A 58 -1.12 20.22 8.19
N LYS A 59 0.04 20.81 8.57
CA LYS A 59 0.84 21.65 7.65
C LYS A 59 1.41 20.83 6.50
N VAL A 60 1.84 19.62 6.77
CA VAL A 60 2.31 18.69 5.73
C VAL A 60 1.15 18.28 4.84
N LYS A 61 0.01 17.90 5.41
CA LYS A 61 -1.20 17.56 4.64
C LYS A 61 -1.66 18.71 3.75
N GLN A 62 -1.60 19.94 4.24
CA GLN A 62 -1.97 21.13 3.47
C GLN A 62 -1.08 21.31 2.22
N LYS A 63 0.24 21.15 2.35
CA LYS A 63 1.16 21.16 1.21
C LYS A 63 0.87 20.07 0.19
N LEU A 64 0.55 18.86 0.67
CA LEU A 64 0.22 17.72 -0.19
C LEU A 64 -1.12 17.91 -0.90
N PHE A 65 -2.07 18.55 -0.24
CA PHE A 65 -3.41 18.82 -0.79
C PHE A 65 -3.36 19.70 -2.06
N GLU A 66 -2.43 20.65 -2.15
CA GLU A 66 -2.22 21.47 -3.35
C GLU A 66 -1.97 20.63 -4.61
N PHE A 67 -1.40 19.44 -4.43
CA PHE A 67 -1.08 18.49 -5.49
C PHE A 67 -2.03 17.28 -5.57
N SER A 68 -3.19 17.39 -4.90
CA SER A 68 -4.26 16.40 -4.89
C SER A 68 -5.60 17.06 -5.15
N PRO A 69 -5.77 17.76 -6.28
CA PRO A 69 -6.98 18.52 -6.56
C PRO A 69 -8.20 17.58 -6.53
N LYS A 70 -9.28 18.05 -5.89
CA LYS A 70 -10.55 17.32 -5.68
C LYS A 70 -10.54 16.22 -4.60
N ASN A 71 -9.44 16.01 -3.89
CA ASN A 71 -9.33 15.02 -2.81
C ASN A 71 -9.28 15.72 -1.44
N SER A 72 -10.36 16.35 -0.99
CA SER A 72 -10.40 17.02 0.33
C SER A 72 -10.06 16.04 1.47
N GLN A 73 -10.26 14.75 1.27
CA GLN A 73 -9.90 13.68 2.22
C GLN A 73 -8.42 13.75 2.66
N VAL A 74 -7.53 14.28 1.81
CA VAL A 74 -6.10 14.46 2.14
C VAL A 74 -5.92 15.38 3.34
N ILE A 75 -6.75 16.41 3.46
CA ILE A 75 -6.66 17.39 4.55
C ILE A 75 -7.66 17.10 5.66
N ASP A 76 -8.85 16.61 5.33
CA ASP A 76 -9.96 16.43 6.28
C ASP A 76 -9.73 15.20 7.20
N ALA A 77 -9.13 14.13 6.70
CA ALA A 77 -8.89 12.94 7.51
C ALA A 77 -7.85 13.19 8.62
N PRO A 78 -8.02 12.63 9.82
CA PRO A 78 -7.04 12.73 10.90
C PRO A 78 -5.68 12.15 10.52
N LEU A 79 -5.65 11.09 9.71
CA LEU A 79 -4.43 10.43 9.25
C LEU A 79 -4.44 10.28 7.72
N LEU A 80 -3.34 10.66 7.08
CA LEU A 80 -3.05 10.34 5.69
C LEU A 80 -1.88 9.35 5.62
N ILE A 81 -2.08 8.23 4.95
CA ILE A 81 -1.02 7.26 4.68
C ILE A 81 -0.63 7.37 3.21
N VAL A 82 0.65 7.68 2.95
CA VAL A 82 1.22 7.64 1.60
C VAL A 82 1.90 6.30 1.42
N LEU A 83 1.38 5.50 0.50
CA LEU A 83 1.92 4.18 0.19
C LEU A 83 2.93 4.31 -0.95
N CYS A 84 4.17 3.95 -0.68
CA CYS A 84 5.29 4.11 -1.61
C CYS A 84 5.82 2.75 -2.05
N ALA A 85 6.07 2.59 -3.34
CA ALA A 85 6.77 1.44 -3.90
C ALA A 85 8.26 1.74 -4.03
N LYS A 86 9.10 0.74 -3.78
CA LYS A 86 10.55 0.84 -4.03
C LYS A 86 10.81 1.09 -5.51
N ASP A 87 11.74 1.97 -5.83
CA ASP A 87 12.05 2.31 -7.22
C ASP A 87 12.66 1.12 -7.97
N TYR A 88 13.45 0.30 -7.27
CA TYR A 88 14.10 -0.87 -7.83
C TYR A 88 14.39 -1.92 -6.74
N VAL A 89 14.13 -3.20 -7.05
CA VAL A 89 14.53 -4.35 -6.23
C VAL A 89 15.67 -5.08 -6.93
N GLY A 90 16.82 -5.18 -6.28
CA GLY A 90 18.04 -5.71 -6.85
C GLY A 90 18.80 -6.68 -5.96
N SER A 91 20.10 -6.87 -6.25
CA SER A 91 20.94 -7.83 -5.53
C SER A 91 21.15 -7.47 -4.06
N GLN A 92 21.09 -6.19 -3.70
CA GLN A 92 21.20 -5.79 -2.29
C GLN A 92 19.98 -6.27 -1.52
N ASP A 93 18.77 -6.11 -2.06
CA ASP A 93 17.53 -6.58 -1.43
C ASP A 93 17.53 -8.09 -1.19
N VAL A 94 18.15 -8.86 -2.10
CA VAL A 94 18.34 -10.30 -1.89
C VAL A 94 19.26 -10.58 -0.70
N ARG A 95 20.35 -9.83 -0.56
CA ARG A 95 21.25 -9.97 0.59
C ARG A 95 20.54 -9.66 1.89
N ASP A 96 19.88 -8.49 1.94
CA ASP A 96 19.15 -8.01 3.10
C ASP A 96 18.04 -9.00 3.53
N LEU A 97 17.32 -9.57 2.56
CA LEU A 97 16.29 -10.58 2.81
C LEU A 97 16.88 -11.88 3.37
N VAL A 98 18.00 -12.35 2.82
CA VAL A 98 18.67 -13.56 3.30
C VAL A 98 19.21 -13.37 4.73
N GLU A 99 19.84 -12.24 5.00
CA GLU A 99 20.36 -11.89 6.34
C GLU A 99 19.23 -11.76 7.36
N ARG A 100 18.13 -11.06 6.99
CA ARG A 100 16.93 -10.96 7.83
C ARG A 100 16.31 -12.32 8.11
N THR A 101 16.22 -13.19 7.09
CA THR A 101 15.71 -14.55 7.24
C THR A 101 16.59 -15.39 8.16
N SER A 102 17.91 -15.33 7.97
CA SER A 102 18.90 -16.00 8.83
C SER A 102 18.72 -15.59 10.28
N LYS A 103 18.69 -14.29 10.54
CA LYS A 103 18.57 -13.72 11.89
C LYS A 103 17.27 -14.11 12.59
N ILE A 104 16.12 -13.97 11.89
CA ILE A 104 14.80 -14.21 12.49
C ILE A 104 14.53 -15.70 12.71
N ARG A 105 14.94 -16.54 11.75
CA ARG A 105 14.71 -18.01 11.81
C ARG A 105 15.85 -18.76 12.47
N GLN A 106 16.93 -18.09 12.86
CA GLN A 106 18.15 -18.69 13.44
C GLN A 106 18.74 -19.79 12.54
N ILE A 107 18.75 -19.52 11.21
CA ILE A 107 19.31 -20.42 10.19
C ILE A 107 20.63 -19.82 9.71
N GLU A 108 21.71 -20.61 9.66
CA GLU A 108 23.00 -20.21 9.10
C GLU A 108 22.86 -19.73 7.64
N VAL A 109 23.52 -18.62 7.28
CA VAL A 109 23.42 -18.00 5.92
C VAL A 109 23.82 -18.99 4.83
N GLU A 110 24.78 -19.88 5.09
CA GLU A 110 25.28 -20.90 4.18
C GLU A 110 24.15 -21.87 3.77
N LYS A 111 23.30 -22.25 4.73
CA LYS A 111 22.12 -23.12 4.49
C LYS A 111 21.03 -22.46 3.64
N LEU A 112 21.08 -21.13 3.54
CA LEU A 112 20.19 -20.32 2.68
C LEU A 112 20.74 -20.10 1.26
N SER A 113 21.86 -20.71 0.89
CA SER A 113 22.52 -20.52 -0.41
C SER A 113 21.60 -20.86 -1.60
N GLY A 114 20.83 -21.93 -1.52
CA GLY A 114 19.83 -22.32 -2.53
C GLY A 114 18.71 -21.30 -2.66
N PHE A 115 18.18 -20.79 -1.55
CA PHE A 115 17.18 -19.73 -1.51
C PHE A 115 17.73 -18.45 -2.14
N LYS A 116 18.93 -18.00 -1.73
CA LYS A 116 19.63 -16.86 -2.30
C LYS A 116 19.81 -16.96 -3.81
N LYS A 117 20.22 -18.14 -4.31
CA LYS A 117 20.40 -18.42 -5.75
C LYS A 117 19.05 -18.31 -6.48
N GLY A 118 17.99 -18.89 -5.93
CA GLY A 118 16.63 -18.82 -6.49
C GLY A 118 16.14 -17.38 -6.63
N LEU A 119 16.29 -16.56 -5.58
CA LEU A 119 15.92 -15.15 -5.61
C LEU A 119 16.72 -14.34 -6.64
N ARG A 120 18.04 -14.57 -6.71
CA ARG A 120 18.88 -13.91 -7.72
C ARG A 120 18.47 -14.26 -9.15
N ASN A 121 18.20 -15.54 -9.41
CA ASN A 121 17.76 -16.00 -10.72
C ASN A 121 16.40 -15.39 -11.09
N TYR A 122 15.48 -15.30 -10.13
CA TYR A 122 14.17 -14.65 -10.36
C TYR A 122 14.34 -13.17 -10.74
N ILE A 123 15.13 -12.42 -9.98
CA ILE A 123 15.38 -10.99 -10.29
C ILE A 123 16.09 -10.84 -11.64
N TRP A 124 17.07 -11.69 -11.90
CA TRP A 124 17.78 -11.68 -13.17
C TRP A 124 16.86 -11.99 -14.35
N ALA A 125 16.05 -13.05 -14.27
CA ALA A 125 15.10 -13.40 -15.32
C ALA A 125 14.04 -12.31 -15.54
N ARG A 126 13.56 -11.70 -14.47
CA ARG A 126 12.63 -10.56 -14.53
C ARG A 126 13.25 -9.38 -15.30
N ASN A 127 14.49 -9.05 -14.98
CA ASN A 127 15.18 -7.94 -15.62
C ASN A 127 15.59 -8.27 -17.07
N LEU A 128 15.94 -9.53 -17.35
CA LEU A 128 16.35 -9.99 -18.68
C LEU A 128 15.18 -10.00 -19.67
N ASN A 129 14.00 -10.45 -19.24
CA ASN A 129 12.80 -10.42 -20.11
C ASN A 129 12.51 -9.01 -20.64
N ALA A 130 12.87 -8.03 -19.90
CA ALA A 130 12.76 -6.65 -20.29
C ALA A 130 13.77 -6.24 -21.36
N TRP A 131 14.99 -6.72 -21.24
CA TRP A 131 16.04 -6.45 -22.22
C TRP A 131 15.77 -7.19 -23.55
N PHE A 132 15.29 -8.44 -23.52
CA PHE A 132 14.97 -9.24 -24.72
C PHE A 132 13.76 -8.74 -25.50
N LEU A 133 12.83 -8.05 -24.86
CA LEU A 133 11.69 -7.44 -25.57
C LEU A 133 12.09 -6.23 -26.43
N GLY A 134 13.41 -5.91 -26.48
CA GLY A 134 13.95 -4.86 -27.36
C GLY A 134 13.36 -3.47 -27.09
N ILE A 135 12.79 -3.29 -25.91
CA ILE A 135 12.18 -2.03 -25.50
C ILE A 135 13.29 -1.21 -24.86
N PRO A 136 13.86 -0.20 -25.55
CA PRO A 136 14.85 0.67 -24.93
C PRO A 136 14.23 1.29 -23.68
N GLU A 137 14.94 1.24 -22.55
CA GLU A 137 14.55 1.88 -21.28
C GLU A 137 14.06 3.33 -21.47
N PHE A 138 14.57 3.99 -22.53
CA PHE A 138 14.26 5.34 -22.91
C PHE A 138 12.87 5.54 -23.53
N ILE A 139 12.31 4.55 -24.28
CA ILE A 139 11.02 4.72 -25.00
C ILE A 139 9.83 4.36 -24.12
N PHE A 140 9.95 3.37 -23.25
CA PHE A 140 8.88 2.95 -22.36
C PHE A 140 9.20 3.19 -20.88
N GLY A 141 10.26 3.94 -20.63
CA GLY A 141 10.72 4.40 -19.32
C GLY A 141 10.21 3.54 -18.18
N THR A 142 11.03 2.66 -17.62
CA THR A 142 10.84 2.10 -16.27
C THR A 142 9.41 1.66 -15.84
N LYS A 143 8.34 1.98 -16.59
CA LYS A 143 6.95 1.70 -16.22
C LYS A 143 6.62 0.21 -16.14
N VAL A 144 7.13 -0.60 -17.07
CA VAL A 144 6.86 -2.04 -17.10
C VAL A 144 7.54 -2.75 -15.92
N PHE A 145 8.76 -2.32 -15.55
CA PHE A 145 9.54 -2.89 -14.45
C PHE A 145 9.02 -2.49 -13.07
N ARG A 146 8.51 -1.28 -12.96
CA ARG A 146 7.97 -0.75 -11.70
C ARG A 146 6.59 -1.30 -11.33
N GLN A 147 5.97 -2.11 -12.20
CA GLN A 147 4.65 -2.68 -11.93
C GLN A 147 4.67 -3.73 -10.81
N TRP A 148 5.72 -4.52 -10.70
CA TRP A 148 5.77 -5.57 -9.71
C TRP A 148 5.81 -5.00 -8.28
N GLU A 149 6.67 -4.01 -8.03
CA GLU A 149 6.74 -3.33 -6.74
C GLU A 149 5.42 -2.63 -6.41
N THR A 150 4.84 -1.97 -7.40
CA THR A 150 3.53 -1.32 -7.26
C THR A 150 2.43 -2.33 -6.90
N LYS A 151 2.39 -3.51 -7.56
CA LYS A 151 1.41 -4.55 -7.23
C LYS A 151 1.52 -5.02 -5.78
N GLN A 152 2.74 -5.11 -5.22
CA GLN A 152 2.91 -5.46 -3.80
C GLN A 152 2.32 -4.37 -2.88
N VAL A 153 2.46 -3.10 -3.22
CA VAL A 153 1.84 -1.99 -2.47
C VAL A 153 0.32 -2.08 -2.49
N TYR A 154 -0.30 -2.50 -3.60
CA TYR A 154 -1.76 -2.69 -3.66
C TYR A 154 -2.24 -3.89 -2.83
N VAL A 155 -1.41 -4.92 -2.64
CA VAL A 155 -1.69 -5.98 -1.66
C VAL A 155 -1.76 -5.38 -0.25
N ALA A 156 -0.81 -4.51 0.10
CA ALA A 156 -0.79 -3.83 1.39
C ALA A 156 -1.98 -2.85 1.55
N LEU A 157 -2.36 -2.12 0.50
CA LEU A 157 -3.54 -1.25 0.52
C LEU A 157 -4.82 -2.05 0.74
N GLY A 158 -4.99 -3.20 0.06
CA GLY A 158 -6.13 -4.08 0.25
C GLY A 158 -6.21 -4.64 1.68
N ASN A 159 -5.07 -5.05 2.26
CA ASN A 159 -4.98 -5.48 3.66
C ASN A 159 -5.38 -4.35 4.61
N LEU A 160 -4.80 -3.14 4.45
CA LEU A 160 -5.12 -1.98 5.28
C LEU A 160 -6.62 -1.68 5.27
N VAL A 161 -7.23 -1.60 4.09
CA VAL A 161 -8.66 -1.29 3.93
C VAL A 161 -9.55 -2.36 4.59
N SER A 162 -9.16 -3.63 4.52
CA SER A 162 -9.87 -4.74 5.17
C SER A 162 -9.74 -4.67 6.68
N VAL A 163 -8.54 -4.48 7.19
CA VAL A 163 -8.26 -4.35 8.63
C VAL A 163 -9.03 -3.17 9.22
N CYS A 164 -8.98 -1.99 8.58
CA CYS A 164 -9.74 -0.82 9.01
C CYS A 164 -11.24 -1.11 9.09
N ALA A 165 -11.81 -1.80 8.10
CA ALA A 165 -13.23 -2.14 8.07
C ALA A 165 -13.65 -2.99 9.28
N HIS A 166 -12.84 -3.99 9.67
CA HIS A 166 -13.08 -4.83 10.84
C HIS A 166 -13.06 -4.04 12.16
N HIS A 167 -12.29 -2.97 12.22
CA HIS A 167 -12.17 -2.11 13.41
C HIS A 167 -13.04 -0.85 13.34
N LYS A 168 -13.98 -0.79 12.37
CA LYS A 168 -14.87 0.37 12.16
C LYS A 168 -14.11 1.69 11.98
N ILE A 169 -12.93 1.59 11.37
CA ILE A 169 -12.13 2.73 10.93
C ILE A 169 -12.38 2.93 9.44
N ASP A 170 -12.76 4.12 9.07
CA ASP A 170 -13.07 4.46 7.69
C ASP A 170 -11.82 4.76 6.87
N THR A 171 -11.89 4.47 5.56
CA THR A 171 -10.78 4.68 4.64
C THR A 171 -11.24 5.29 3.32
N ALA A 172 -10.35 6.07 2.71
CA ALA A 172 -10.50 6.54 1.33
C ALA A 172 -9.20 6.30 0.55
N PRO A 173 -9.08 5.17 -0.16
CA PRO A 173 -7.98 4.94 -1.10
C PRO A 173 -8.08 5.90 -2.29
N MET A 174 -6.95 6.49 -2.71
CA MET A 174 -6.89 7.48 -3.78
C MET A 174 -5.62 7.30 -4.64
N GLU A 175 -5.77 7.54 -5.96
CA GLU A 175 -4.68 7.55 -6.92
C GLU A 175 -4.53 8.92 -7.63
N GLY A 176 -5.54 9.79 -7.47
CA GLY A 176 -5.61 11.09 -8.15
C GLY A 176 -4.74 12.16 -7.48
N PHE A 177 -3.42 12.01 -7.52
CA PHE A 177 -2.46 12.99 -6.98
C PHE A 177 -1.20 13.08 -7.85
N ASN A 178 -0.43 14.16 -7.69
CA ASN A 178 0.84 14.33 -8.40
C ASN A 178 1.97 13.61 -7.63
N GLN A 179 2.34 12.43 -8.10
CA GLN A 179 3.38 11.58 -7.50
C GLN A 179 4.74 12.29 -7.37
N SER A 180 5.13 13.07 -8.39
CA SER A 180 6.42 13.79 -8.39
C SER A 180 6.45 14.89 -7.34
N ALA A 181 5.38 15.65 -7.20
CA ALA A 181 5.26 16.67 -6.16
C ALA A 181 5.30 16.08 -4.75
N TYR A 182 4.58 14.96 -4.54
CA TYR A 182 4.63 14.22 -3.28
C TYR A 182 6.04 13.72 -2.96
N LYS A 183 6.78 13.22 -3.98
CA LYS A 183 8.18 12.78 -3.81
C LYS A 183 9.08 13.95 -3.36
N ILE A 184 8.89 15.14 -3.93
CA ILE A 184 9.65 16.34 -3.55
C ILE A 184 9.31 16.78 -2.12
N ILE A 185 8.01 16.83 -1.76
CA ILE A 185 7.58 17.29 -0.43
C ILE A 185 8.04 16.32 0.68
N LEU A 186 7.98 15.01 0.42
CA LEU A 186 8.40 13.99 1.39
C LEU A 186 9.91 13.82 1.46
N GLY A 187 10.64 14.22 0.42
CA GLY A 187 12.10 14.30 0.38
C GLY A 187 12.80 13.00 0.79
N ASP A 188 13.83 13.14 1.63
CA ASP A 188 14.71 12.04 2.06
C ASP A 188 13.96 10.93 2.83
N LYS A 189 12.78 11.22 3.38
CA LYS A 189 11.96 10.21 4.08
C LYS A 189 11.57 9.04 3.19
N ILE A 190 11.51 9.27 1.86
CA ILE A 190 11.17 8.25 0.87
C ILE A 190 12.25 8.09 -0.22
N GLU A 191 13.51 8.39 0.12
CA GLU A 191 14.61 8.14 -0.80
C GLU A 191 14.63 6.67 -1.27
N GLY A 192 14.79 6.45 -2.58
CA GLY A 192 14.70 5.13 -3.21
C GLY A 192 13.29 4.57 -3.37
N TYR A 193 12.27 5.38 -3.06
CA TYR A 193 10.86 5.02 -3.21
C TYR A 193 10.09 6.08 -3.97
N ARG A 194 8.92 5.69 -4.50
CA ARG A 194 7.96 6.60 -5.15
C ARG A 194 6.57 6.41 -4.58
N PRO A 195 5.81 7.48 -4.33
CA PRO A 195 4.40 7.39 -3.95
C PRO A 195 3.59 6.75 -5.08
N VAL A 196 2.69 5.81 -4.76
CA VAL A 196 1.85 5.13 -5.75
C VAL A 196 0.37 5.17 -5.42
N ALA A 197 0.03 5.25 -4.16
CA ALA A 197 -1.34 5.40 -3.68
C ALA A 197 -1.38 6.18 -2.38
N LEU A 198 -2.53 6.78 -2.09
CA LEU A 198 -2.85 7.41 -0.82
C LEU A 198 -3.97 6.63 -0.14
N CYS A 199 -4.00 6.63 1.17
CA CYS A 199 -5.16 6.21 1.94
C CYS A 199 -5.40 7.23 3.06
N ALA A 200 -6.50 7.96 2.97
CA ALA A 200 -6.98 8.76 4.09
C ALA A 200 -7.71 7.83 5.06
N VAL A 201 -7.47 8.00 6.36
CA VAL A 201 -7.95 7.11 7.42
C VAL A 201 -8.54 7.93 8.57
N GLY A 202 -9.70 7.52 9.08
CA GLY A 202 -10.39 8.23 10.15
C GLY A 202 -11.83 7.77 10.29
N TYR A 203 -12.75 8.71 10.48
CA TYR A 203 -14.17 8.45 10.64
C TYR A 203 -14.97 9.36 9.73
N HIS A 204 -16.01 8.84 9.08
CA HIS A 204 -16.84 9.65 8.21
C HIS A 204 -17.66 10.67 9.00
N ALA A 205 -17.98 11.79 8.34
CA ALA A 205 -18.89 12.79 8.87
C ALA A 205 -20.35 12.35 8.68
N ASP A 206 -21.23 12.69 9.62
CA ASP A 206 -22.65 12.33 9.60
C ASP A 206 -23.36 12.77 8.31
N ASN A 207 -22.87 13.81 7.66
CA ASN A 207 -23.39 14.32 6.41
C ASN A 207 -22.69 13.78 5.14
N ASP A 208 -21.91 12.71 5.25
CA ASP A 208 -21.41 11.99 4.07
C ASP A 208 -22.54 11.17 3.43
N LYS A 209 -23.04 11.67 2.32
CA LYS A 209 -24.19 11.07 1.60
C LYS A 209 -23.95 9.62 1.15
N PHE A 210 -22.68 9.23 1.02
CA PHE A 210 -22.31 7.88 0.55
C PHE A 210 -22.34 6.82 1.64
N ALA A 211 -22.35 7.22 2.92
CA ALA A 211 -22.38 6.30 4.05
C ALA A 211 -23.61 5.38 4.05
N SER A 212 -24.76 5.90 3.62
CA SER A 212 -26.03 5.15 3.57
C SER A 212 -26.35 4.51 2.22
N MET A 213 -25.51 4.70 1.21
CA MET A 213 -25.76 4.18 -0.13
C MET A 213 -25.47 2.69 -0.23
N ALA A 214 -26.34 1.96 -0.90
CA ALA A 214 -26.15 0.55 -1.18
C ALA A 214 -24.86 0.34 -2.02
N LYS A 215 -24.11 -0.70 -1.66
CA LYS A 215 -22.89 -1.08 -2.36
C LYS A 215 -23.19 -1.67 -3.74
N VAL A 216 -22.64 -1.06 -4.78
CA VAL A 216 -22.77 -1.58 -6.15
C VAL A 216 -21.61 -2.52 -6.45
N ARG A 217 -21.92 -3.77 -6.78
CA ARG A 217 -20.97 -4.81 -7.22
C ARG A 217 -21.62 -5.62 -8.35
N ARG A 218 -20.79 -6.22 -9.19
CA ARG A 218 -21.23 -7.25 -10.12
C ARG A 218 -21.73 -8.48 -9.35
N THR A 219 -22.52 -9.33 -10.01
CA THR A 219 -22.98 -10.58 -9.40
C THR A 219 -21.82 -11.54 -9.15
N GLN A 220 -22.04 -12.55 -8.33
CA GLN A 220 -21.01 -13.54 -8.03
C GLN A 220 -20.62 -14.33 -9.30
N GLU A 221 -21.59 -14.65 -10.13
CA GLU A 221 -21.42 -15.39 -11.39
C GLU A 221 -20.57 -14.62 -12.41
N ASP A 222 -20.66 -13.27 -12.40
CA ASP A 222 -19.85 -12.43 -13.29
C ASP A 222 -18.37 -12.41 -12.95
N VAL A 223 -18.00 -12.76 -11.73
CA VAL A 223 -16.63 -12.55 -11.22
C VAL A 223 -15.98 -13.81 -10.68
N ILE A 224 -16.75 -14.89 -10.45
CA ILE A 224 -16.24 -16.15 -9.88
C ILE A 224 -16.59 -17.29 -10.82
N VAL A 225 -15.56 -18.03 -11.20
CA VAL A 225 -15.70 -19.29 -11.96
C VAL A 225 -15.26 -20.44 -11.05
N ARG A 226 -16.12 -21.44 -10.90
CA ARG A 226 -15.80 -22.72 -10.24
C ARG A 226 -15.58 -23.78 -11.30
N MET A 227 -14.46 -24.47 -11.26
CA MET A 227 -14.09 -25.57 -12.16
C MET A 227 -14.05 -26.88 -11.40
#